data_f2cc1dea5316addbf390835c7c990a31
#
_entry.id   f2cc1dea5316addbf390835c7c990a31
#
_cell.length_a   1.000
_cell.length_b   1.000
_cell.length_c   1.000
_cell.angle_alpha   90.00
_cell.angle_beta   90.00
_cell.angle_gamma   90.00
#
_symmetry.space_group_name_H-M   'P 1'
#
loop_
_entity.id
_entity.type
_entity.pdbx_description
1 polymer ?
#
loop_
_entity_poly.entity_id
_entity_poly.type
_entity_poly.pdbx_seq_one_letter_code
_entity_poly.pdbx_strand_id
1 'polypeptide(L)'
;MKKIFSLFAIALFAISATAATELFNPSTASILETYFAPNWNPDGVSTATYNATTGTISVDLKSQFYGQWQAQVKLKHNVVFNPAKQYVFSAKFHSTIALGGVTVKMDDNVAPVYDNQINLPANSDYVYTSEAANGIEGNNQILVFDFGWATPCQITISEISIKEVGDAVAPPTVEHPAAAPVPTRDATEVFSIYSDVYTSNVIRVTGGWSQTTVEQEVQLAEGDKAFYYTKCNYLGWEFNHSSTIGDMSAYPKFHMDIYVAEAGSIQFTPIWGADALKTYTLQAGWNTIDIDLVTEFVGINLANIIQIKWDKMPATCYIDNVYFYKPVSTEVDNIVVENHATKVIENGQLFIIRNGVKFDATGSVVR
;
A
#
# COMPACT_ATOMS: atom_id res chain seq x y z
N MET A 1 -13.50 -35.45 -23.97
CA MET A 1 -13.43 -34.00 -23.82
C MET A 1 -14.80 -33.48 -23.41
N LYS A 2 -15.03 -33.28 -22.10
CA LYS A 2 -16.27 -32.68 -21.59
C LYS A 2 -15.97 -31.23 -21.27
N LYS A 3 -16.57 -30.29 -22.05
CA LYS A 3 -16.51 -28.85 -21.79
C LYS A 3 -17.41 -28.54 -20.59
N ILE A 4 -16.81 -28.15 -19.48
CA ILE A 4 -17.54 -27.59 -18.32
C ILE A 4 -17.77 -26.11 -18.65
N PHE A 5 -19.01 -25.76 -18.95
CA PHE A 5 -19.47 -24.37 -19.00
C PHE A 5 -19.70 -23.92 -17.57
N SER A 6 -18.84 -23.05 -17.07
CA SER A 6 -19.06 -22.34 -15.81
C SER A 6 -20.13 -21.28 -16.06
N LEU A 7 -21.31 -21.48 -15.50
CA LEU A 7 -22.39 -20.50 -15.50
C LEU A 7 -22.06 -19.46 -14.42
N PHE A 8 -21.56 -18.29 -14.81
CA PHE A 8 -21.56 -17.13 -13.93
C PHE A 8 -23.03 -16.69 -13.73
N ALA A 9 -23.57 -16.95 -12.55
CA ALA A 9 -24.83 -16.37 -12.13
C ALA A 9 -24.58 -14.88 -11.81
N ILE A 10 -24.93 -14.01 -12.75
CA ILE A 10 -25.07 -12.57 -12.48
C ILE A 10 -26.29 -12.43 -11.59
N ALA A 11 -26.08 -12.21 -10.30
CA ALA A 11 -27.14 -11.81 -9.39
C ALA A 11 -27.60 -10.40 -9.79
N LEU A 12 -28.69 -10.32 -10.53
CA LEU A 12 -29.41 -9.07 -10.74
C LEU A 12 -30.05 -8.70 -9.40
N PHE A 13 -29.41 -7.83 -8.62
CA PHE A 13 -30.06 -7.16 -7.53
C PHE A 13 -31.09 -6.20 -8.13
N ALA A 14 -32.37 -6.48 -7.88
CA ALA A 14 -33.44 -5.53 -8.12
C ALA A 14 -33.21 -4.34 -7.19
N ILE A 15 -32.59 -3.28 -7.68
CA ILE A 15 -32.55 -1.99 -7.00
C ILE A 15 -33.98 -1.49 -6.99
N SER A 16 -34.63 -1.45 -5.82
CA SER A 16 -35.87 -0.71 -5.65
C SER A 16 -35.54 0.75 -5.98
N ALA A 17 -36.07 1.24 -7.09
CA ALA A 17 -35.88 2.61 -7.53
C ALA A 17 -36.60 3.54 -6.52
N THR A 18 -35.94 3.85 -5.41
CA THR A 18 -36.27 5.05 -4.64
C THR A 18 -35.97 6.24 -5.55
N ALA A 19 -36.95 7.13 -5.72
CA ALA A 19 -36.74 8.32 -6.55
C ALA A 19 -35.55 9.11 -6.01
N ALA A 20 -34.55 9.37 -6.88
CA ALA A 20 -33.37 10.12 -6.50
C ALA A 20 -33.76 11.50 -5.97
N THR A 21 -33.27 11.87 -4.79
CA THR A 21 -33.57 13.16 -4.15
C THR A 21 -32.47 14.15 -4.46
N GLU A 22 -32.83 15.28 -5.11
CA GLU A 22 -31.90 16.38 -5.34
C GLU A 22 -31.57 17.10 -4.02
N LEU A 23 -30.28 17.26 -3.71
CA LEU A 23 -29.81 17.90 -2.48
C LEU A 23 -29.06 19.20 -2.74
N PHE A 24 -28.51 19.39 -3.95
CA PHE A 24 -27.82 20.62 -4.27
C PHE A 24 -28.80 21.79 -4.32
N ASN A 25 -28.54 22.81 -3.53
CA ASN A 25 -29.31 24.03 -3.55
C ASN A 25 -28.39 25.19 -3.97
N PRO A 26 -28.57 25.73 -5.19
CA PRO A 26 -27.71 26.77 -5.69
C PRO A 26 -27.75 28.06 -4.85
N SER A 27 -28.88 28.37 -4.19
CA SER A 27 -29.00 29.58 -3.38
C SER A 27 -28.17 29.56 -2.09
N THR A 28 -27.78 28.39 -1.62
CA THR A 28 -26.95 28.23 -0.41
C THR A 28 -25.49 27.93 -0.73
N ALA A 29 -25.16 27.63 -1.97
CA ALA A 29 -23.79 27.39 -2.43
C ALA A 29 -23.05 28.73 -2.69
N SER A 30 -21.73 28.68 -2.58
CA SER A 30 -20.87 29.83 -2.84
C SER A 30 -19.45 29.40 -3.19
N ILE A 31 -18.72 30.24 -3.95
CA ILE A 31 -17.27 30.02 -4.12
C ILE A 31 -16.62 30.17 -2.74
N LEU A 32 -15.90 29.16 -2.31
CA LEU A 32 -15.11 29.15 -1.09
C LEU A 32 -13.73 29.75 -1.34
N GLU A 33 -13.09 29.34 -2.45
CA GLU A 33 -11.73 29.71 -2.79
C GLU A 33 -11.53 29.64 -4.30
N THR A 34 -10.68 30.51 -4.81
CA THR A 34 -10.11 30.43 -6.15
C THR A 34 -8.60 30.52 -6.06
N TYR A 35 -7.90 29.65 -6.78
CA TYR A 35 -6.46 29.67 -6.85
C TYR A 35 -6.03 29.65 -8.31
N PHE A 36 -5.50 30.80 -8.78
CA PHE A 36 -4.99 30.96 -10.15
C PHE A 36 -3.56 31.46 -10.07
N ALA A 37 -2.61 30.54 -10.10
CA ALA A 37 -1.21 30.77 -9.82
C ALA A 37 -0.30 30.04 -10.81
N PRO A 38 -0.17 30.52 -12.06
CA PRO A 38 0.78 29.96 -13.00
C PRO A 38 2.20 30.05 -12.41
N ASN A 39 2.95 28.95 -12.52
CA ASN A 39 4.26 28.83 -11.87
C ASN A 39 4.24 29.16 -10.36
N TRP A 40 3.13 28.84 -9.68
CA TRP A 40 2.92 29.03 -8.23
C TRP A 40 2.87 30.50 -7.77
N ASN A 41 2.74 31.44 -8.69
CA ASN A 41 2.55 32.85 -8.40
C ASN A 41 1.16 33.32 -8.87
N PRO A 42 0.33 33.93 -8.03
CA PRO A 42 -0.98 34.44 -8.42
C PRO A 42 -0.88 35.38 -9.64
N ASP A 43 -1.74 35.15 -10.65
CA ASP A 43 -1.71 35.96 -11.88
C ASP A 43 -2.47 37.29 -11.75
N GLY A 44 -3.36 37.41 -10.77
CA GLY A 44 -4.14 38.63 -10.49
C GLY A 44 -5.15 39.01 -11.57
N VAL A 45 -5.32 38.19 -12.63
CA VAL A 45 -6.19 38.52 -13.78
C VAL A 45 -7.21 37.44 -14.13
N SER A 46 -6.94 36.17 -13.80
CA SER A 46 -7.92 35.09 -13.94
C SER A 46 -8.99 35.21 -12.86
N THR A 47 -10.22 34.88 -13.20
CA THR A 47 -11.38 35.08 -12.30
C THR A 47 -12.32 33.88 -12.34
N ALA A 48 -13.06 33.65 -11.26
CA ALA A 48 -14.25 32.83 -11.24
C ALA A 48 -15.37 33.51 -10.48
N THR A 49 -16.58 33.36 -10.98
CA THR A 49 -17.80 33.92 -10.36
C THR A 49 -18.86 32.83 -10.25
N TYR A 50 -19.71 32.93 -9.23
CA TYR A 50 -20.84 32.04 -9.01
C TYR A 50 -22.14 32.81 -9.02
N ASN A 51 -23.10 32.33 -9.81
CA ASN A 51 -24.47 32.84 -9.84
C ASN A 51 -25.37 31.93 -9.00
N ALA A 52 -25.75 32.40 -7.81
CA ALA A 52 -26.58 31.63 -6.87
C ALA A 52 -28.04 31.43 -7.36
N THR A 53 -28.50 32.18 -8.34
CA THR A 53 -29.86 31.97 -8.91
C THR A 53 -29.88 30.82 -9.88
N THR A 54 -28.85 30.67 -10.70
CA THR A 54 -28.76 29.64 -11.74
C THR A 54 -27.88 28.44 -11.34
N GLY A 55 -27.11 28.55 -10.25
CA GLY A 55 -26.13 27.53 -9.86
C GLY A 55 -24.94 27.43 -10.81
N THR A 56 -24.62 28.50 -11.53
CA THR A 56 -23.60 28.49 -12.58
C THR A 56 -22.28 29.10 -12.08
N ILE A 57 -21.17 28.41 -12.36
CA ILE A 57 -19.83 28.97 -12.20
C ILE A 57 -19.32 29.38 -13.57
N SER A 58 -18.80 30.63 -13.66
CA SER A 58 -18.12 31.13 -14.84
C SER A 58 -16.66 31.38 -14.49
N VAL A 59 -15.74 30.75 -15.22
CA VAL A 59 -14.30 30.82 -15.04
C VAL A 59 -13.69 31.51 -16.27
N ASP A 60 -12.85 32.50 -16.07
CA ASP A 60 -12.15 33.23 -17.14
C ASP A 60 -10.64 33.16 -16.86
N LEU A 61 -9.97 32.19 -17.48
CA LEU A 61 -8.54 31.99 -17.37
C LEU A 61 -7.80 32.87 -18.36
N LYS A 62 -6.88 33.68 -17.86
CA LYS A 62 -6.10 34.67 -18.65
C LYS A 62 -4.65 34.26 -18.85
N SER A 63 -4.19 33.24 -18.10
CA SER A 63 -2.80 32.78 -18.09
C SER A 63 -2.67 31.35 -18.59
N GLN A 64 -1.45 30.96 -18.95
CA GLN A 64 -1.07 29.58 -19.16
C GLN A 64 -0.71 28.94 -17.82
N PHE A 65 -1.30 27.80 -17.50
CA PHE A 65 -1.03 27.02 -16.30
C PHE A 65 -0.23 25.77 -16.65
N TYR A 66 0.73 25.38 -15.80
CA TYR A 66 1.71 24.32 -16.05
C TYR A 66 1.64 23.19 -15.02
N GLY A 67 0.65 23.16 -14.17
CA GLY A 67 0.45 22.15 -13.14
C GLY A 67 -1.01 22.02 -12.75
N GLN A 68 -1.40 20.81 -12.34
CA GLN A 68 -2.78 20.43 -12.09
C GLN A 68 -3.52 21.38 -11.14
N TRP A 69 -2.88 21.82 -10.06
CA TRP A 69 -3.51 22.62 -9.01
C TRP A 69 -3.29 24.13 -9.18
N GLN A 70 -2.66 24.56 -10.27
CA GLN A 70 -2.38 25.99 -10.51
C GLN A 70 -3.61 26.80 -10.93
N ALA A 71 -4.68 26.13 -11.38
CA ALA A 71 -5.96 26.76 -11.69
C ALA A 71 -7.10 25.98 -11.02
N GLN A 72 -7.55 26.45 -9.87
CA GLN A 72 -8.52 25.75 -9.05
C GLN A 72 -9.69 26.64 -8.65
N VAL A 73 -10.90 26.07 -8.66
CA VAL A 73 -12.12 26.66 -8.10
C VAL A 73 -12.71 25.70 -7.10
N LYS A 74 -12.97 26.16 -5.88
CA LYS A 74 -13.64 25.42 -4.82
C LYS A 74 -15.03 26.02 -4.56
N LEU A 75 -16.06 25.22 -4.74
CA LEU A 75 -17.45 25.58 -4.46
C LEU A 75 -17.90 24.87 -3.18
N LYS A 76 -18.30 25.65 -2.16
CA LYS A 76 -18.98 25.11 -0.99
C LYS A 76 -20.45 24.89 -1.33
N HIS A 77 -20.93 23.62 -1.24
CA HIS A 77 -22.31 23.27 -1.62
C HIS A 77 -23.25 23.02 -0.43
N ASN A 78 -22.73 22.96 0.80
CA ASN A 78 -23.48 22.80 2.05
C ASN A 78 -24.35 21.51 2.17
N VAL A 79 -24.20 20.54 1.27
CA VAL A 79 -24.85 19.23 1.42
C VAL A 79 -24.10 18.43 2.48
N VAL A 80 -24.82 17.88 3.45
CA VAL A 80 -24.27 16.98 4.46
C VAL A 80 -24.56 15.54 4.03
N PHE A 81 -23.53 14.74 3.86
CA PHE A 81 -23.66 13.34 3.47
C PHE A 81 -23.96 12.44 4.66
N ASN A 82 -24.81 11.45 4.44
CA ASN A 82 -25.10 10.37 5.38
C ASN A 82 -24.30 9.13 4.94
N PRO A 83 -23.41 8.57 5.78
CA PRO A 83 -22.63 7.35 5.44
C PRO A 83 -23.50 6.14 5.10
N ALA A 84 -24.76 6.12 5.54
CA ALA A 84 -25.70 5.05 5.21
C ALA A 84 -26.38 5.20 3.83
N LYS A 85 -25.99 6.22 3.04
CA LYS A 85 -26.60 6.53 1.73
C LYS A 85 -25.56 6.64 0.64
N GLN A 86 -26.02 6.46 -0.60
CA GLN A 86 -25.22 6.68 -1.82
C GLN A 86 -25.63 7.97 -2.52
N TYR A 87 -24.65 8.58 -3.16
CA TYR A 87 -24.80 9.86 -3.85
C TYR A 87 -24.20 9.80 -5.26
N VAL A 88 -24.81 10.55 -6.15
CA VAL A 88 -24.33 10.81 -7.52
C VAL A 88 -24.16 12.31 -7.68
N PHE A 89 -22.99 12.71 -8.16
CA PHE A 89 -22.72 14.07 -8.60
C PHE A 89 -22.82 14.20 -10.10
N SER A 90 -23.41 15.27 -10.62
CA SER A 90 -23.33 15.62 -12.03
C SER A 90 -23.19 17.11 -12.24
N ALA A 91 -22.56 17.49 -13.35
CA ALA A 91 -22.45 18.87 -13.80
C ALA A 91 -22.27 18.94 -15.33
N LYS A 92 -22.69 20.02 -15.93
CA LYS A 92 -22.46 20.32 -17.34
C LYS A 92 -21.35 21.36 -17.46
N PHE A 93 -20.37 21.04 -18.28
CA PHE A 93 -19.22 21.88 -18.61
C PHE A 93 -19.29 22.39 -20.03
N HIS A 94 -18.91 23.63 -20.22
CA HIS A 94 -18.67 24.22 -21.54
C HIS A 94 -17.32 24.94 -21.52
N SER A 95 -16.42 24.61 -22.42
CA SER A 95 -15.12 25.28 -22.54
C SER A 95 -14.91 25.82 -23.95
N THR A 96 -14.33 27.01 -24.06
CA THR A 96 -14.02 27.61 -25.36
C THR A 96 -12.87 26.92 -26.09
N ILE A 97 -12.10 26.09 -25.40
CA ILE A 97 -11.01 25.28 -25.96
C ILE A 97 -11.11 23.84 -25.46
N ALA A 98 -10.43 22.91 -26.11
CA ALA A 98 -10.29 21.56 -25.57
C ALA A 98 -9.36 21.56 -24.35
N LEU A 99 -9.79 20.95 -23.26
CA LEU A 99 -9.01 20.80 -22.02
C LEU A 99 -8.91 19.33 -21.67
N GLY A 100 -7.68 18.85 -21.43
CA GLY A 100 -7.44 17.50 -20.95
C GLY A 100 -7.12 17.47 -19.46
N GLY A 101 -7.52 16.38 -18.79
CA GLY A 101 -7.17 16.15 -17.39
C GLY A 101 -7.79 17.13 -16.38
N VAL A 102 -8.97 17.68 -16.68
CA VAL A 102 -9.71 18.50 -15.72
C VAL A 102 -10.16 17.60 -14.56
N THR A 103 -9.72 17.92 -13.34
CA THR A 103 -10.12 17.16 -12.16
C THR A 103 -11.46 17.67 -11.63
N VAL A 104 -12.36 16.73 -11.36
CA VAL A 104 -13.65 16.99 -10.69
C VAL A 104 -13.69 16.09 -9.46
N LYS A 105 -13.73 16.70 -8.28
CA LYS A 105 -13.77 15.94 -7.02
C LYS A 105 -14.62 16.62 -5.97
N MET A 106 -15.06 15.84 -5.02
CA MET A 106 -15.70 16.29 -3.79
C MET A 106 -14.72 16.08 -2.65
N ASP A 107 -14.33 17.14 -1.96
CA ASP A 107 -13.19 17.17 -1.07
C ASP A 107 -13.52 18.02 0.17
N ASP A 108 -13.14 17.55 1.34
CA ASP A 108 -13.18 18.28 2.61
C ASP A 108 -11.77 18.73 3.06
N ASN A 109 -10.79 18.67 2.15
CA ASN A 109 -9.35 18.84 2.36
C ASN A 109 -8.66 17.65 3.08
N VAL A 110 -9.36 16.55 3.32
CA VAL A 110 -8.82 15.35 3.97
C VAL A 110 -8.93 14.14 3.04
N ALA A 111 -10.13 13.83 2.55
CA ALA A 111 -10.38 12.71 1.66
C ALA A 111 -11.42 13.06 0.59
N PRO A 112 -11.14 12.85 -0.70
CA PRO A 112 -12.10 13.06 -1.77
C PRO A 112 -13.19 11.96 -1.71
N VAL A 113 -14.46 12.36 -1.93
CA VAL A 113 -15.58 11.42 -2.11
C VAL A 113 -15.67 10.98 -3.57
N TYR A 114 -15.51 11.93 -4.49
CA TYR A 114 -15.41 11.68 -5.92
C TYR A 114 -14.12 12.32 -6.41
N ASP A 115 -13.29 11.55 -7.09
CA ASP A 115 -12.07 12.04 -7.73
C ASP A 115 -12.00 11.46 -9.13
N ASN A 116 -12.23 12.30 -10.13
CA ASN A 116 -12.22 11.90 -11.52
C ASN A 116 -11.57 12.95 -12.40
N GLN A 117 -10.90 12.49 -13.45
CA GLN A 117 -10.34 13.35 -14.50
C GLN A 117 -11.16 13.22 -15.77
N ILE A 118 -11.57 14.35 -16.33
CA ILE A 118 -12.37 14.45 -17.54
C ILE A 118 -11.66 15.26 -18.63
N ASN A 119 -12.04 15.02 -19.88
CA ASN A 119 -11.58 15.81 -21.02
C ASN A 119 -12.74 16.61 -21.58
N LEU A 120 -12.60 17.92 -21.63
CA LEU A 120 -13.62 18.81 -22.17
C LEU A 120 -13.36 19.08 -23.65
N PRO A 121 -14.37 18.92 -24.52
CA PRO A 121 -14.28 19.32 -25.94
C PRO A 121 -14.29 20.85 -26.07
N ALA A 122 -13.72 21.39 -27.15
CA ALA A 122 -13.79 22.82 -27.47
C ALA A 122 -15.19 23.19 -27.96
N ASN A 123 -15.73 24.29 -27.45
CA ASN A 123 -17.00 24.91 -27.91
C ASN A 123 -18.19 23.92 -27.96
N SER A 124 -18.22 22.98 -27.05
CA SER A 124 -19.28 21.98 -26.95
C SER A 124 -19.55 21.63 -25.49
N ASP A 125 -20.78 21.31 -25.18
CA ASP A 125 -21.17 20.90 -23.84
C ASP A 125 -20.68 19.48 -23.55
N TYR A 126 -20.20 19.26 -22.32
CA TYR A 126 -19.84 17.97 -21.76
C TYR A 126 -20.60 17.74 -20.45
N VAL A 127 -21.39 16.70 -20.37
CA VAL A 127 -22.07 16.33 -19.13
C VAL A 127 -21.27 15.26 -18.41
N TYR A 128 -20.80 15.59 -17.23
CA TYR A 128 -20.19 14.66 -16.30
C TYR A 128 -21.23 14.11 -15.34
N THR A 129 -21.19 12.81 -15.11
CA THR A 129 -21.96 12.13 -14.07
C THR A 129 -21.05 11.12 -13.39
N SER A 130 -20.91 11.21 -12.08
CA SER A 130 -20.12 10.27 -11.30
C SER A 130 -20.79 8.91 -11.21
N GLU A 131 -20.04 7.88 -10.87
CA GLU A 131 -20.64 6.68 -10.32
C GLU A 131 -21.27 6.98 -8.95
N ALA A 132 -22.18 6.10 -8.50
CA ALA A 132 -22.73 6.20 -7.15
C ALA A 132 -21.65 5.85 -6.12
N ALA A 133 -21.47 6.71 -5.13
CA ALA A 133 -20.53 6.48 -4.04
C ALA A 133 -21.22 6.65 -2.68
N ASN A 134 -20.78 5.86 -1.69
CA ASN A 134 -21.27 6.01 -0.32
C ASN A 134 -20.88 7.38 0.24
N GLY A 135 -21.75 7.95 1.07
CA GLY A 135 -21.43 9.13 1.85
C GLY A 135 -20.25 8.83 2.80
N ILE A 136 -19.50 9.86 3.12
CA ILE A 136 -18.42 9.79 4.11
C ILE A 136 -18.82 10.64 5.32
N GLU A 137 -18.57 10.14 6.51
CA GLU A 137 -18.74 10.93 7.73
C GLU A 137 -17.70 12.05 7.73
N GLY A 138 -18.15 13.26 8.01
CA GLY A 138 -17.30 14.46 8.00
C GLY A 138 -17.88 15.59 7.18
N ASN A 139 -17.04 16.51 6.77
CA ASN A 139 -17.44 17.78 6.14
C ASN A 139 -17.10 17.83 4.64
N ASN A 140 -17.57 16.86 3.86
CA ASN A 140 -17.34 16.79 2.41
C ASN A 140 -18.20 17.80 1.61
N GLN A 141 -18.25 19.08 2.06
CA GLN A 141 -19.14 20.10 1.51
C GLN A 141 -18.50 20.96 0.41
N ILE A 142 -17.43 20.48 -0.20
CA ILE A 142 -16.65 21.24 -1.19
C ILE A 142 -16.56 20.46 -2.48
N LEU A 143 -16.98 21.09 -3.60
CA LEU A 143 -16.67 20.65 -4.95
C LEU A 143 -15.41 21.37 -5.41
N VAL A 144 -14.46 20.61 -5.92
CA VAL A 144 -13.20 21.14 -6.47
C VAL A 144 -13.14 20.87 -7.95
N PHE A 145 -12.80 21.90 -8.70
CA PHE A 145 -12.56 21.87 -10.15
C PHE A 145 -11.14 22.36 -10.42
N ASP A 146 -10.27 21.46 -10.88
CA ASP A 146 -8.89 21.79 -11.25
C ASP A 146 -8.77 21.85 -12.76
N PHE A 147 -8.35 23.00 -13.29
CA PHE A 147 -8.13 23.26 -14.70
C PHE A 147 -6.64 23.37 -15.03
N GLY A 148 -5.81 22.60 -14.35
CA GLY A 148 -4.37 22.60 -14.58
C GLY A 148 -4.04 22.31 -16.04
N TRP A 149 -2.90 22.80 -16.51
CA TRP A 149 -2.46 22.73 -17.90
C TRP A 149 -3.30 23.56 -18.90
N ALA A 150 -4.29 24.33 -18.42
CA ALA A 150 -5.12 25.17 -19.26
C ALA A 150 -4.31 26.34 -19.85
N THR A 151 -4.62 26.69 -21.09
CA THR A 151 -4.27 27.97 -21.72
C THR A 151 -5.41 28.98 -21.52
N PRO A 152 -5.23 30.27 -21.82
CA PRO A 152 -6.31 31.26 -21.70
C PRO A 152 -7.60 30.77 -22.37
N CYS A 153 -8.70 30.69 -21.59
CA CYS A 153 -10.01 30.25 -22.06
C CYS A 153 -11.12 30.64 -21.09
N GLN A 154 -12.36 30.43 -21.54
CA GLN A 154 -13.54 30.55 -20.70
C GLN A 154 -14.17 29.19 -20.47
N ILE A 155 -14.59 28.92 -19.22
CA ILE A 155 -15.24 27.71 -18.82
C ILE A 155 -16.52 28.07 -18.08
N THR A 156 -17.63 27.40 -18.43
CA THR A 156 -18.88 27.49 -17.69
C THR A 156 -19.21 26.12 -17.11
N ILE A 157 -19.55 26.09 -15.81
CA ILE A 157 -20.05 24.89 -15.13
C ILE A 157 -21.48 25.19 -14.69
N SER A 158 -22.42 24.41 -15.17
CA SER A 158 -23.85 24.58 -14.94
C SER A 158 -24.52 23.25 -14.65
N GLU A 159 -25.83 23.28 -14.34
CA GLU A 159 -26.60 22.09 -14.02
C GLU A 159 -25.93 21.20 -12.97
N ILE A 160 -25.29 21.85 -11.97
CA ILE A 160 -24.68 21.18 -10.84
C ILE A 160 -25.78 20.48 -10.04
N SER A 161 -25.60 19.20 -9.78
CA SER A 161 -26.57 18.35 -9.07
C SER A 161 -25.84 17.38 -8.15
N ILE A 162 -26.34 17.20 -6.96
CA ILE A 162 -25.94 16.17 -5.98
C ILE A 162 -27.19 15.46 -5.56
N LYS A 163 -27.31 14.19 -5.92
CA LYS A 163 -28.51 13.38 -5.63
C LYS A 163 -28.20 12.25 -4.67
N GLU A 164 -29.06 12.08 -3.67
CA GLU A 164 -29.16 10.83 -2.93
C GLU A 164 -29.89 9.80 -3.82
N VAL A 165 -29.26 8.64 -4.06
CA VAL A 165 -29.77 7.65 -5.02
C VAL A 165 -30.11 6.31 -4.41
N GLY A 166 -29.82 6.08 -3.15
CA GLY A 166 -30.14 4.83 -2.45
C GLY A 166 -29.41 4.66 -1.13
N ASP A 167 -29.53 3.46 -0.57
CA ASP A 167 -28.78 3.09 0.63
C ASP A 167 -27.33 2.78 0.27
N ALA A 168 -26.42 3.02 1.25
CA ALA A 168 -25.01 2.70 1.09
C ALA A 168 -24.82 1.21 0.80
N VAL A 169 -23.99 0.91 -0.19
CA VAL A 169 -23.56 -0.46 -0.43
C VAL A 169 -22.41 -0.76 0.51
N ALA A 170 -22.56 -1.81 1.31
CA ALA A 170 -21.44 -2.27 2.12
C ALA A 170 -20.22 -2.53 1.18
N PRO A 171 -19.03 -2.07 1.55
CA PRO A 171 -17.84 -2.45 0.80
C PRO A 171 -17.84 -3.97 0.63
N PRO A 172 -17.45 -4.50 -0.53
CA PRO A 172 -17.34 -5.94 -0.71
C PRO A 172 -16.45 -6.48 0.42
N THR A 173 -16.96 -7.46 1.16
CA THR A 173 -16.17 -8.13 2.19
C THR A 173 -15.05 -8.85 1.46
N VAL A 174 -13.83 -8.34 1.58
CA VAL A 174 -12.66 -9.04 1.06
C VAL A 174 -12.41 -10.20 2.01
N GLU A 175 -12.53 -11.42 1.51
CA GLU A 175 -12.17 -12.60 2.26
C GLU A 175 -10.64 -12.68 2.31
N HIS A 176 -10.09 -12.49 3.49
CA HIS A 176 -8.64 -12.53 3.70
C HIS A 176 -8.19 -13.98 3.90
N PRO A 177 -6.93 -14.33 3.58
CA PRO A 177 -6.39 -15.66 3.86
C PRO A 177 -6.33 -15.93 5.36
N ALA A 178 -6.09 -17.19 5.73
CA ALA A 178 -5.72 -17.52 7.11
C ALA A 178 -4.39 -16.82 7.50
N ALA A 179 -4.13 -16.79 8.82
CA ALA A 179 -2.92 -16.21 9.38
C ALA A 179 -1.64 -16.69 8.69
N ALA A 180 -0.64 -15.82 8.66
CA ALA A 180 0.69 -16.14 8.15
C ALA A 180 1.38 -17.20 9.04
N PRO A 181 2.41 -17.91 8.53
CA PRO A 181 3.23 -18.77 9.36
C PRO A 181 3.86 -18.01 10.53
N VAL A 182 3.74 -18.53 11.75
CA VAL A 182 4.31 -17.87 12.93
C VAL A 182 5.83 -18.05 12.95
N PRO A 183 6.63 -16.98 12.94
CA PRO A 183 8.08 -17.08 13.03
C PRO A 183 8.53 -17.68 14.37
N THR A 184 9.57 -18.50 14.34
CA THR A 184 10.07 -19.23 15.52
C THR A 184 11.51 -18.90 15.93
N ARG A 185 12.13 -17.90 15.29
CA ARG A 185 13.51 -17.48 15.63
C ARG A 185 13.55 -16.77 16.97
N ASP A 186 14.68 -16.86 17.65
CA ASP A 186 14.90 -16.03 18.83
C ASP A 186 14.92 -14.54 18.43
N ALA A 187 14.21 -13.69 19.18
CA ALA A 187 14.12 -12.27 18.90
C ALA A 187 15.48 -11.56 18.90
N THR A 188 16.47 -12.07 19.64
CA THR A 188 17.84 -11.52 19.66
C THR A 188 18.63 -11.80 18.38
N GLU A 189 18.14 -12.70 17.54
CA GLU A 189 18.73 -13.04 16.25
C GLU A 189 18.04 -12.37 15.07
N VAL A 190 17.01 -11.55 15.34
CA VAL A 190 16.17 -10.92 14.33
C VAL A 190 16.30 -9.41 14.38
N PHE A 191 16.39 -8.80 13.20
CA PHE A 191 16.18 -7.38 12.98
C PHE A 191 14.89 -7.22 12.18
N SER A 192 13.79 -6.92 12.89
CA SER A 192 12.46 -6.87 12.32
C SER A 192 12.16 -5.55 11.62
N ILE A 193 11.55 -5.64 10.42
CA ILE A 193 10.95 -4.51 9.72
C ILE A 193 9.43 -4.51 9.97
N TYR A 194 8.79 -5.67 9.82
CA TYR A 194 7.36 -5.85 10.04
C TYR A 194 7.06 -7.29 10.48
N SER A 195 6.42 -7.45 11.61
CA SER A 195 5.93 -8.73 12.14
C SER A 195 5.09 -8.49 13.38
N ASP A 196 4.10 -9.35 13.63
CA ASP A 196 3.35 -9.34 14.89
C ASP A 196 4.09 -10.05 16.03
N VAL A 197 5.09 -10.87 15.70
CA VAL A 197 5.90 -11.62 16.70
C VAL A 197 7.09 -10.81 17.19
N TYR A 198 7.69 -9.99 16.32
CA TYR A 198 8.89 -9.23 16.63
C TYR A 198 8.60 -7.73 16.65
N THR A 199 9.16 -7.03 17.64
CA THR A 199 9.10 -5.57 17.63
C THR A 199 9.91 -5.02 16.47
N SER A 200 9.30 -4.13 15.68
CA SER A 200 9.97 -3.49 14.54
C SER A 200 11.13 -2.61 15.00
N ASN A 201 12.29 -2.77 14.37
CA ASN A 201 13.51 -2.01 14.67
C ASN A 201 13.59 -0.69 13.89
N VAL A 202 12.76 -0.51 12.87
CA VAL A 202 12.76 0.66 11.98
C VAL A 202 11.34 1.13 11.69
N ILE A 203 11.22 2.40 11.32
CA ILE A 203 10.01 2.93 10.72
C ILE A 203 10.10 2.70 9.22
N ARG A 204 9.20 1.86 8.71
CA ARG A 204 9.02 1.61 7.30
C ARG A 204 8.07 2.64 6.69
N VAL A 205 8.36 3.09 5.49
CA VAL A 205 7.45 3.87 4.65
C VAL A 205 7.39 3.28 3.24
N THR A 206 6.22 3.29 2.62
CA THR A 206 6.08 2.88 1.22
C THR A 206 6.67 3.98 0.33
N GLY A 207 7.63 3.61 -0.52
CA GLY A 207 8.28 4.53 -1.45
C GLY A 207 7.29 5.06 -2.49
N GLY A 208 7.41 6.37 -2.78
CA GLY A 208 6.45 7.05 -3.66
C GLY A 208 6.67 6.88 -5.16
N TRP A 209 7.69 6.25 -5.63
CA TRP A 209 8.23 6.17 -7.01
C TRP A 209 7.21 5.91 -8.14
N SER A 210 6.10 6.66 -8.19
CA SER A 210 5.04 6.54 -9.19
C SER A 210 4.38 5.13 -9.24
N GLN A 211 4.43 4.39 -8.14
CA GLN A 211 3.74 3.10 -8.04
C GLN A 211 2.23 3.30 -7.95
N THR A 212 1.48 2.39 -8.59
CA THR A 212 0.01 2.34 -8.51
C THR A 212 -0.50 1.45 -7.38
N THR A 213 0.41 0.75 -6.71
CA THR A 213 0.12 -0.17 -5.62
C THR A 213 -0.58 0.53 -4.46
N VAL A 214 -1.71 -0.02 -4.03
CA VAL A 214 -2.47 0.43 -2.86
C VAL A 214 -2.16 -0.51 -1.70
N GLU A 215 -1.76 0.06 -0.57
CA GLU A 215 -1.40 -0.66 0.65
C GLU A 215 -2.47 -0.46 1.72
N GLN A 216 -2.81 -1.54 2.41
CA GLN A 216 -3.68 -1.52 3.58
C GLN A 216 -3.18 -2.56 4.60
N GLU A 217 -3.04 -2.20 5.88
CA GLU A 217 -2.84 -3.18 6.94
C GLU A 217 -4.20 -3.80 7.28
N VAL A 218 -4.28 -5.13 7.26
CA VAL A 218 -5.51 -5.88 7.53
C VAL A 218 -5.27 -6.93 8.61
N GLN A 219 -6.31 -7.24 9.37
CA GLN A 219 -6.27 -8.29 10.37
C GLN A 219 -6.67 -9.62 9.72
N LEU A 220 -5.83 -10.64 9.83
CA LEU A 220 -6.06 -12.00 9.31
C LEU A 220 -6.66 -12.90 10.38
N ALA A 221 -6.18 -12.77 11.62
CA ALA A 221 -6.67 -13.45 12.81
C ALA A 221 -6.47 -12.57 14.04
N GLU A 222 -6.94 -13.01 15.22
CA GLU A 222 -6.68 -12.28 16.46
C GLU A 222 -5.17 -12.20 16.72
N GLY A 223 -4.63 -10.97 16.77
CA GLY A 223 -3.21 -10.70 16.99
C GLY A 223 -2.31 -10.94 15.77
N ASP A 224 -2.88 -11.23 14.60
CA ASP A 224 -2.14 -11.45 13.36
C ASP A 224 -2.61 -10.48 12.28
N LYS A 225 -1.69 -9.70 11.72
CA LYS A 225 -1.93 -8.71 10.68
C LYS A 225 -0.95 -8.91 9.53
N ALA A 226 -1.37 -8.48 8.37
CA ALA A 226 -0.51 -8.43 7.19
C ALA A 226 -0.74 -7.15 6.39
N PHE A 227 0.21 -6.75 5.59
CA PHE A 227 -0.03 -5.76 4.55
C PHE A 227 -0.72 -6.40 3.35
N TYR A 228 -1.93 -5.96 3.07
CA TYR A 228 -2.70 -6.29 1.90
C TYR A 228 -2.43 -5.27 0.79
N TYR A 229 -2.01 -5.76 -0.36
CA TYR A 229 -1.69 -4.95 -1.53
C TYR A 229 -2.65 -5.22 -2.65
N THR A 230 -3.11 -4.15 -3.31
CA THR A 230 -3.91 -4.20 -4.54
C THR A 230 -3.32 -3.29 -5.60
N LYS A 231 -3.72 -3.48 -6.86
CA LYS A 231 -3.21 -2.74 -8.02
C LYS A 231 -1.67 -2.76 -8.10
N CYS A 232 -1.07 -3.86 -7.66
CA CYS A 232 0.38 -3.98 -7.65
C CYS A 232 0.97 -3.86 -9.06
N ASN A 233 1.94 -2.95 -9.21
CA ASN A 233 2.86 -2.89 -10.34
C ASN A 233 4.28 -3.19 -9.88
N TYR A 234 4.74 -2.49 -8.85
CA TYR A 234 5.93 -2.79 -8.05
C TYR A 234 5.72 -2.21 -6.63
N LEU A 235 6.58 -2.58 -5.71
CA LEU A 235 6.53 -2.12 -4.32
C LEU A 235 7.94 -1.79 -3.86
N GLY A 236 8.10 -0.68 -3.18
CA GLY A 236 9.33 -0.31 -2.51
C GLY A 236 9.06 0.14 -1.07
N TRP A 237 9.87 -0.36 -0.15
CA TRP A 237 9.90 0.11 1.23
C TRP A 237 11.18 0.88 1.49
N GLU A 238 11.02 2.11 1.95
CA GLU A 238 12.08 2.95 2.46
C GLU A 238 12.11 2.89 3.99
N PHE A 239 13.24 3.29 4.56
CA PHE A 239 13.43 3.26 6.00
C PHE A 239 13.77 4.64 6.52
N ASN A 240 13.15 5.04 7.63
CA ASN A 240 13.43 6.30 8.32
C ASN A 240 13.51 7.53 7.40
N HIS A 241 12.63 7.61 6.39
CA HIS A 241 12.59 8.71 5.41
C HIS A 241 13.91 8.89 4.62
N SER A 242 14.34 7.83 3.92
CA SER A 242 15.52 7.76 3.04
C SER A 242 16.88 7.62 3.72
N SER A 243 16.92 7.33 5.01
CA SER A 243 18.14 6.86 5.67
C SER A 243 18.36 5.37 5.38
N THR A 244 19.56 4.88 5.62
CA THR A 244 19.81 3.44 5.57
C THR A 244 19.06 2.74 6.71
N ILE A 245 18.74 1.45 6.51
CA ILE A 245 18.19 0.60 7.57
C ILE A 245 19.17 0.42 8.76
N GLY A 246 20.43 0.74 8.53
CA GLY A 246 21.54 0.53 9.45
C GLY A 246 22.51 -0.52 8.91
N ASP A 247 23.52 -0.89 9.72
CA ASP A 247 24.47 -1.94 9.36
C ASP A 247 23.86 -3.34 9.58
N MET A 248 23.54 -4.02 8.50
CA MET A 248 22.98 -5.37 8.49
C MET A 248 24.07 -6.46 8.39
N SER A 249 25.35 -6.14 8.55
CA SER A 249 26.43 -7.12 8.45
C SER A 249 26.30 -8.29 9.43
N ALA A 250 25.67 -8.05 10.59
CA ALA A 250 25.36 -9.08 11.57
C ALA A 250 24.12 -9.93 11.19
N TYR A 251 23.32 -9.48 10.21
CA TYR A 251 22.05 -10.10 9.79
C TYR A 251 22.04 -10.36 8.28
N PRO A 252 22.94 -11.21 7.76
CA PRO A 252 23.13 -11.41 6.32
C PRO A 252 22.04 -12.26 5.65
N LYS A 253 21.01 -12.62 6.37
CA LYS A 253 19.85 -13.37 5.86
C LYS A 253 18.62 -12.47 5.87
N PHE A 254 17.69 -12.71 4.94
CA PHE A 254 16.43 -11.99 4.83
C PHE A 254 15.27 -12.98 4.78
N HIS A 255 14.17 -12.65 5.43
CA HIS A 255 12.96 -13.44 5.48
C HIS A 255 11.76 -12.58 5.12
N MET A 256 10.80 -13.16 4.41
CA MET A 256 9.45 -12.65 4.27
C MET A 256 8.45 -13.78 4.04
N ASP A 257 7.23 -13.59 4.50
CA ASP A 257 6.08 -14.39 4.13
C ASP A 257 5.22 -13.60 3.13
N ILE A 258 4.86 -14.24 2.01
CA ILE A 258 4.00 -13.66 0.99
C ILE A 258 2.88 -14.62 0.63
N TYR A 259 1.65 -14.14 0.66
CA TYR A 259 0.49 -14.88 0.18
C TYR A 259 0.10 -14.40 -1.22
N VAL A 260 -0.17 -15.37 -2.09
CA VAL A 260 -0.72 -15.16 -3.43
C VAL A 260 -1.87 -16.14 -3.67
N ALA A 261 -2.93 -15.68 -4.35
CA ALA A 261 -4.08 -16.55 -4.65
C ALA A 261 -3.76 -17.62 -5.72
N GLU A 262 -2.83 -17.30 -6.61
CA GLU A 262 -2.42 -18.16 -7.72
C GLU A 262 -0.89 -18.29 -7.78
N ALA A 263 -0.40 -19.43 -8.24
CA ALA A 263 1.03 -19.65 -8.44
C ALA A 263 1.61 -18.66 -9.47
N GLY A 264 2.84 -18.22 -9.22
CA GLY A 264 3.50 -17.24 -10.08
C GLY A 264 4.95 -16.99 -9.70
N SER A 265 5.40 -15.76 -9.86
CA SER A 265 6.73 -15.36 -9.41
C SER A 265 6.74 -13.87 -9.08
N ILE A 266 7.66 -13.48 -8.21
CA ILE A 266 8.01 -12.09 -7.94
C ILE A 266 9.49 -11.88 -8.22
N GLN A 267 9.88 -10.61 -8.35
CA GLN A 267 11.28 -10.21 -8.30
C GLN A 267 11.51 -9.41 -7.02
N PHE A 268 12.67 -9.62 -6.41
CA PHE A 268 13.07 -8.94 -5.17
C PHE A 268 14.52 -8.49 -5.24
N THR A 269 14.83 -7.37 -4.62
CA THR A 269 16.19 -6.88 -4.40
C THR A 269 16.26 -5.98 -3.16
N PRO A 270 17.27 -6.11 -2.31
CA PRO A 270 17.70 -5.01 -1.45
C PRO A 270 18.41 -3.96 -2.31
N ILE A 271 18.26 -2.68 -1.99
CA ILE A 271 18.94 -1.57 -2.68
C ILE A 271 20.07 -1.06 -1.79
N TRP A 272 21.32 -1.17 -2.29
CA TRP A 272 22.53 -0.73 -1.59
C TRP A 272 23.42 0.18 -2.44
N GLY A 273 22.83 0.86 -3.43
CA GLY A 273 23.51 1.57 -4.52
C GLY A 273 23.51 0.77 -5.82
N ALA A 274 22.90 -0.43 -5.81
CA ALA A 274 22.64 -1.25 -6.98
C ALA A 274 21.20 -1.79 -6.92
N ASP A 275 20.63 -2.11 -8.09
CA ASP A 275 19.34 -2.76 -8.29
C ASP A 275 19.59 -4.10 -9.01
N ALA A 276 19.62 -5.19 -8.24
CA ALA A 276 20.01 -6.52 -8.72
C ALA A 276 18.88 -7.54 -8.53
N LEU A 277 17.77 -7.32 -9.21
CA LEU A 277 16.54 -8.14 -9.10
C LEU A 277 16.80 -9.63 -9.28
N LYS A 278 16.29 -10.44 -8.35
CA LYS A 278 16.25 -11.90 -8.38
C LYS A 278 14.81 -12.38 -8.43
N THR A 279 14.56 -13.46 -9.16
CA THR A 279 13.23 -14.03 -9.33
C THR A 279 13.00 -15.18 -8.36
N TYR A 280 11.85 -15.14 -7.65
CA TYR A 280 11.40 -16.18 -6.73
C TYR A 280 10.07 -16.73 -7.20
N THR A 281 9.97 -18.05 -7.31
CA THR A 281 8.74 -18.74 -7.68
C THR A 281 7.83 -18.87 -6.48
N LEU A 282 6.54 -18.61 -6.70
CA LEU A 282 5.49 -18.68 -5.68
C LEU A 282 4.48 -19.78 -6.02
N GLN A 283 4.01 -20.48 -5.00
CA GLN A 283 2.84 -21.34 -5.07
C GLN A 283 1.60 -20.59 -4.59
N ALA A 284 0.41 -21.04 -4.96
CA ALA A 284 -0.82 -20.51 -4.38
C ALA A 284 -0.83 -20.76 -2.86
N GLY A 285 -1.22 -19.75 -2.09
CA GLY A 285 -1.17 -19.74 -0.63
C GLY A 285 0.02 -18.93 -0.08
N TRP A 286 0.33 -19.15 1.20
CA TRP A 286 1.50 -18.56 1.85
C TRP A 286 2.80 -19.18 1.34
N ASN A 287 3.78 -18.35 1.09
CA ASN A 287 5.14 -18.71 0.68
C ASN A 287 6.12 -18.06 1.65
N THR A 288 6.94 -18.85 2.29
CA THR A 288 8.08 -18.38 3.09
C THR A 288 9.30 -18.27 2.20
N ILE A 289 9.88 -17.10 2.12
CA ILE A 289 11.07 -16.81 1.32
C ILE A 289 12.22 -16.44 2.26
N ASP A 290 13.20 -17.33 2.35
CA ASP A 290 14.45 -17.12 3.06
C ASP A 290 15.59 -16.92 2.08
N ILE A 291 16.33 -15.82 2.21
CA ILE A 291 17.38 -15.40 1.27
C ILE A 291 18.71 -15.26 2.00
N ASP A 292 19.74 -15.91 1.49
CA ASP A 292 21.12 -15.60 1.85
C ASP A 292 21.59 -14.42 0.99
N LEU A 293 21.57 -13.22 1.56
CA LEU A 293 21.84 -11.99 0.84
C LEU A 293 23.24 -11.95 0.22
N VAL A 294 24.23 -12.50 0.93
CA VAL A 294 25.62 -12.48 0.46
C VAL A 294 25.82 -13.42 -0.73
N THR A 295 25.15 -14.57 -0.69
CA THR A 295 25.23 -15.56 -1.77
C THR A 295 24.42 -15.13 -2.99
N GLU A 296 23.20 -14.62 -2.77
CA GLU A 296 22.26 -14.25 -3.84
C GLU A 296 22.66 -12.95 -4.53
N PHE A 297 23.12 -11.96 -3.76
CA PHE A 297 23.43 -10.60 -4.25
C PHE A 297 24.93 -10.36 -4.15
N VAL A 298 25.68 -10.91 -5.08
CA VAL A 298 27.16 -10.78 -5.11
C VAL A 298 27.57 -9.30 -5.09
N GLY A 299 28.40 -8.93 -4.12
CA GLY A 299 28.86 -7.56 -3.93
C GLY A 299 27.91 -6.66 -3.12
N ILE A 300 26.89 -7.24 -2.49
CA ILE A 300 25.98 -6.47 -1.61
C ILE A 300 26.75 -5.75 -0.51
N ASN A 301 26.42 -4.48 -0.28
CA ASN A 301 26.91 -3.73 0.88
C ASN A 301 25.86 -3.73 1.97
N LEU A 302 25.95 -4.69 2.89
CA LEU A 302 25.02 -4.84 4.03
C LEU A 302 25.03 -3.65 4.98
N ALA A 303 26.10 -2.86 5.04
CA ALA A 303 26.16 -1.65 5.85
C ALA A 303 25.40 -0.45 5.21
N ASN A 304 24.91 -0.60 3.99
CA ASN A 304 24.28 0.51 3.24
C ASN A 304 23.00 0.11 2.53
N ILE A 305 22.17 -0.75 3.11
CA ILE A 305 20.85 -1.05 2.56
C ILE A 305 19.93 0.15 2.84
N ILE A 306 19.49 0.82 1.77
CA ILE A 306 18.64 2.02 1.84
C ILE A 306 17.16 1.73 1.62
N GLN A 307 16.84 0.63 0.92
CA GLN A 307 15.47 0.25 0.55
C GLN A 307 15.40 -1.25 0.28
N ILE A 308 14.19 -1.80 0.28
CA ILE A 308 13.88 -3.10 -0.31
C ILE A 308 12.81 -2.91 -1.38
N LYS A 309 12.93 -3.65 -2.47
CA LYS A 309 12.09 -3.50 -3.66
C LYS A 309 11.57 -4.85 -4.13
N TRP A 310 10.31 -4.88 -4.47
CA TRP A 310 9.66 -5.98 -5.18
C TRP A 310 9.18 -5.50 -6.54
N ASP A 311 9.34 -6.35 -7.54
CA ASP A 311 8.88 -6.10 -8.91
C ASP A 311 8.13 -7.32 -9.45
N LYS A 312 7.40 -7.15 -10.55
CA LYS A 312 6.54 -8.19 -11.13
C LYS A 312 5.61 -8.86 -10.13
N MET A 313 5.10 -8.08 -9.19
CA MET A 313 4.17 -8.56 -8.20
C MET A 313 2.84 -8.94 -8.84
N PRO A 314 2.12 -9.95 -8.29
CA PRO A 314 0.74 -10.19 -8.67
C PRO A 314 -0.13 -8.97 -8.32
N ALA A 315 -1.22 -8.77 -9.05
CA ALA A 315 -2.10 -7.62 -8.86
C ALA A 315 -2.62 -7.48 -7.41
N THR A 316 -2.67 -8.58 -6.69
CA THR A 316 -3.09 -8.66 -5.28
C THR A 316 -2.20 -9.66 -4.54
N CYS A 317 -1.70 -9.27 -3.37
CA CYS A 317 -0.94 -10.14 -2.48
C CYS A 317 -0.99 -9.64 -1.03
N TYR A 318 -0.50 -10.47 -0.10
CA TYR A 318 -0.27 -10.09 1.29
C TYR A 318 1.20 -10.30 1.62
N ILE A 319 1.76 -9.42 2.43
CA ILE A 319 3.14 -9.53 2.92
C ILE A 319 3.11 -9.44 4.43
N ASP A 320 3.83 -10.35 5.07
CA ASP A 320 4.01 -10.43 6.52
C ASP A 320 5.42 -10.90 6.86
N ASN A 321 5.80 -10.83 8.14
CA ASN A 321 7.03 -11.38 8.70
C ASN A 321 8.29 -10.97 7.94
N VAL A 322 8.46 -9.68 7.69
CA VAL A 322 9.62 -9.14 6.96
C VAL A 322 10.72 -8.76 7.93
N TYR A 323 11.84 -9.49 7.88
CA TYR A 323 12.96 -9.24 8.78
C TYR A 323 14.30 -9.73 8.21
N PHE A 324 15.37 -9.14 8.70
CA PHE A 324 16.72 -9.69 8.54
C PHE A 324 17.07 -10.55 9.77
N TYR A 325 17.95 -11.55 9.58
CA TYR A 325 18.31 -12.42 10.67
C TYR A 325 19.75 -12.94 10.59
N LYS A 326 20.26 -13.36 11.74
CA LYS A 326 21.58 -13.97 11.86
C LYS A 326 21.56 -15.40 11.32
N PRO A 327 22.65 -15.88 10.73
CA PRO A 327 22.78 -17.30 10.43
C PRO A 327 22.68 -18.10 11.74
N VAL A 328 22.08 -19.28 11.66
CA VAL A 328 22.10 -20.21 12.81
C VAL A 328 23.57 -20.46 13.16
N SER A 329 23.96 -20.15 14.39
CA SER A 329 25.28 -20.50 14.87
C SER A 329 25.40 -22.03 14.83
N THR A 330 26.26 -22.52 13.92
CA THR A 330 26.66 -23.94 13.93
C THR A 330 27.78 -24.19 14.92
N GLU A 331 28.04 -23.26 15.83
CA GLU A 331 28.88 -23.54 16.97
C GLU A 331 28.13 -24.60 17.80
N VAL A 332 28.48 -25.84 17.54
CA VAL A 332 28.35 -26.89 18.54
C VAL A 332 29.14 -26.32 19.72
N ASP A 333 28.45 -25.87 20.78
CA ASP A 333 29.11 -25.64 22.02
C ASP A 333 30.06 -26.82 22.21
N ASN A 334 31.37 -26.58 22.16
CA ASN A 334 32.33 -27.58 22.54
C ASN A 334 31.95 -27.90 23.99
N ILE A 335 31.10 -28.89 24.16
CA ILE A 335 30.91 -29.51 25.45
C ILE A 335 32.27 -30.00 25.77
N VAL A 336 33.04 -29.21 26.54
CA VAL A 336 34.24 -29.63 27.23
C VAL A 336 33.73 -30.68 28.20
N VAL A 337 33.56 -31.88 27.68
CA VAL A 337 33.43 -33.06 28.55
C VAL A 337 34.78 -33.15 29.24
N GLU A 338 34.91 -32.54 30.43
CA GLU A 338 36.01 -32.82 31.33
C GLU A 338 36.00 -34.30 31.62
N ASN A 339 36.48 -35.10 30.68
CA ASN A 339 36.74 -36.50 30.88
C ASN A 339 38.03 -36.62 31.71
N HIS A 340 37.92 -36.45 33.02
CA HIS A 340 38.97 -36.79 33.95
C HIS A 340 39.13 -38.34 34.02
N ALA A 341 39.50 -38.92 32.89
CA ALA A 341 39.90 -40.33 32.86
C ALA A 341 41.43 -40.39 32.95
N THR A 342 41.95 -40.86 34.06
CA THR A 342 43.36 -41.04 34.25
C THR A 342 43.73 -42.51 33.92
N LYS A 343 44.75 -42.70 33.09
CA LYS A 343 45.32 -44.02 32.82
C LYS A 343 46.40 -44.32 33.86
N VAL A 344 46.30 -45.43 34.55
CA VAL A 344 47.24 -45.90 35.59
C VAL A 344 47.71 -47.29 35.24
N ILE A 345 49.02 -47.55 35.38
CA ILE A 345 49.57 -48.92 35.25
C ILE A 345 49.94 -49.40 36.66
N GLU A 346 49.30 -50.42 37.14
CA GLU A 346 49.57 -51.08 38.41
C GLU A 346 49.90 -52.57 38.16
N ASN A 347 51.01 -53.05 38.70
CA ASN A 347 51.49 -54.43 38.51
C ASN A 347 51.55 -54.90 37.06
N GLY A 348 51.88 -53.98 36.12
CA GLY A 348 51.95 -54.26 34.71
C GLY A 348 50.60 -54.29 33.96
N GLN A 349 49.48 -54.00 34.62
CA GLN A 349 48.16 -53.95 34.04
C GLN A 349 47.68 -52.48 33.89
N LEU A 350 47.05 -52.18 32.76
CA LEU A 350 46.45 -50.86 32.47
C LEU A 350 45.06 -50.75 33.09
N PHE A 351 44.84 -49.70 33.86
CA PHE A 351 43.55 -49.30 34.39
C PHE A 351 43.17 -47.89 33.94
N ILE A 352 41.87 -47.66 33.82
CA ILE A 352 41.27 -46.34 33.54
C ILE A 352 40.47 -45.93 34.76
N ILE A 353 40.83 -44.81 35.39
CA ILE A 353 40.06 -44.22 36.49
C ILE A 353 39.18 -43.08 35.89
N ARG A 354 37.86 -43.20 36.05
CA ARG A 354 36.87 -42.21 35.60
C ARG A 354 35.91 -41.94 36.75
N ASN A 355 35.81 -40.67 37.17
CA ASN A 355 34.97 -40.25 38.30
C ASN A 355 35.19 -41.07 39.57
N GLY A 356 36.47 -41.41 39.89
CA GLY A 356 36.86 -42.16 41.06
C GLY A 356 36.60 -43.67 40.94
N VAL A 357 36.07 -44.17 39.86
CA VAL A 357 35.86 -45.60 39.61
C VAL A 357 36.97 -46.14 38.71
N LYS A 358 37.58 -47.26 39.12
CA LYS A 358 38.66 -47.93 38.39
C LYS A 358 38.11 -49.01 37.47
N PHE A 359 38.53 -48.98 36.20
CA PHE A 359 38.14 -49.94 35.15
C PHE A 359 39.41 -50.64 34.65
N ASP A 360 39.30 -51.91 34.29
CA ASP A 360 40.34 -52.60 33.56
C ASP A 360 40.33 -52.29 32.06
N ALA A 361 41.28 -52.83 31.30
CA ALA A 361 41.41 -52.58 29.87
C ALA A 361 40.22 -53.11 29.04
N THR A 362 39.34 -53.91 29.63
CA THR A 362 38.10 -54.44 28.97
C THR A 362 36.87 -53.59 29.31
N GLY A 363 37.01 -52.54 30.18
CA GLY A 363 35.94 -51.69 30.65
C GLY A 363 35.17 -52.24 31.86
N SER A 364 35.63 -53.30 32.50
CA SER A 364 35.05 -53.89 33.71
C SER A 364 35.49 -53.16 34.95
N VAL A 365 34.57 -52.89 35.89
CA VAL A 365 34.89 -52.25 37.17
C VAL A 365 35.79 -53.14 38.03
N VAL A 366 36.92 -52.63 38.44
CA VAL A 366 37.86 -53.29 39.40
C VAL A 366 37.56 -52.76 40.80
N ARG A 367 37.17 -53.63 41.69
CA ARG A 367 36.90 -53.34 43.11
C ARG A 367 38.15 -53.45 43.96
#